data_37b8112dc688ec3021858e7b0e80dc9f
#
_entry.id   37b8112dc688ec3021858e7b0e80dc9f
#
_cell.length_a   1.000
_cell.length_b   1.000
_cell.length_c   1.000
_cell.angle_alpha   90.00
_cell.angle_beta   90.00
_cell.angle_gamma   90.00
#
_symmetry.space_group_name_H-M   'P 1'
#
loop_
_entity.id
_entity.type
_entity.pdbx_description
1 polymer ?
#
loop_
_entity_poly.entity_id
_entity_poly.type
_entity_poly.pdbx_seq_one_letter_code
_entity_poly.pdbx_strand_id
1 'polypeptide(L)'
;MKRDPVRASVLATKIIPNVAPDMAKELGLLPGEKSLALVTSDCDDVTYTALDEATKKADCRVAYAKSFYAGAANANTKLAGEIIGILAAPNPAEAKAGLAACVDMIENVCHFVSANEDDTIVYYACLLYTSPSPRD
;
A
#
# COMPACT_ATOMS: atom_id res chain seq x y z
N MET A 1 -18.06 -8.19 -23.09
CA MET A 1 -16.96 -7.50 -22.48
C MET A 1 -16.81 -7.89 -21.04
N LYS A 2 -15.61 -8.13 -20.63
CA LYS A 2 -15.40 -8.56 -19.27
C LYS A 2 -15.41 -7.41 -18.33
N ARG A 3 -16.02 -7.61 -17.20
CA ARG A 3 -16.03 -6.62 -16.14
C ARG A 3 -15.41 -7.18 -14.88
N ASP A 4 -14.65 -8.26 -15.01
CA ASP A 4 -14.03 -8.85 -13.84
C ASP A 4 -13.01 -7.90 -13.25
N PRO A 5 -12.90 -7.82 -11.95
CA PRO A 5 -11.93 -6.94 -11.33
C PRO A 5 -10.50 -7.37 -11.65
N VAL A 6 -9.64 -6.40 -11.83
CA VAL A 6 -8.21 -6.63 -11.98
C VAL A 6 -7.61 -6.21 -10.65
N ARG A 7 -7.15 -7.16 -9.85
CA ARG A 7 -6.71 -6.87 -8.49
C ARG A 7 -5.21 -6.82 -8.37
N ALA A 8 -4.75 -5.97 -7.48
CA ALA A 8 -3.35 -5.93 -7.13
C ALA A 8 -3.04 -7.06 -6.15
N SER A 9 -1.79 -7.43 -6.07
CA SER A 9 -1.34 -8.48 -5.17
C SER A 9 -0.23 -7.97 -4.27
N VAL A 10 -0.28 -8.36 -3.03
CA VAL A 10 0.81 -8.07 -2.10
C VAL A 10 1.91 -9.08 -2.37
N LEU A 11 3.11 -8.60 -2.60
CA LEU A 11 4.25 -9.46 -2.92
C LEU A 11 5.01 -9.88 -1.67
N ALA A 12 5.15 -9.00 -0.72
CA ALA A 12 5.87 -9.30 0.51
C ALA A 12 5.47 -8.33 1.62
N THR A 13 5.57 -8.79 2.86
CA THR A 13 5.33 -7.95 4.02
C THR A 13 6.37 -8.26 5.08
N LYS A 14 6.64 -7.31 5.95
CA LYS A 14 7.55 -7.53 7.06
C LYS A 14 7.24 -6.55 8.18
N ILE A 15 7.38 -7.03 9.41
CA ILE A 15 7.29 -6.16 10.59
C ILE A 15 8.68 -6.07 11.20
N ILE A 16 9.10 -4.86 11.52
CA ILE A 16 10.32 -4.64 12.28
C ILE A 16 9.88 -4.07 13.62
N PRO A 17 9.88 -4.89 14.67
CA PRO A 17 9.32 -4.46 15.95
C PRO A 17 10.09 -3.34 16.62
N ASN A 18 11.40 -3.30 16.42
CA ASN A 18 12.24 -2.32 17.09
C ASN A 18 13.28 -1.85 16.12
N VAL A 19 13.06 -0.67 15.56
CA VAL A 19 13.92 -0.15 14.49
C VAL A 19 15.26 0.27 15.04
N ALA A 20 16.34 -0.13 14.38
CA ALA A 20 17.68 0.31 14.77
C ALA A 20 17.83 1.81 14.57
N PRO A 21 18.63 2.48 15.43
CA PRO A 21 18.77 3.93 15.32
C PRO A 21 19.21 4.43 13.96
N ASP A 22 20.09 3.69 13.30
CA ASP A 22 20.58 4.12 12.00
C ASP A 22 19.46 4.12 10.95
N MET A 23 18.62 3.10 10.97
CA MET A 23 17.51 3.03 10.05
C MET A 23 16.47 4.09 10.40
N ALA A 24 16.24 4.33 11.67
CA ALA A 24 15.30 5.36 12.08
C ALA A 24 15.75 6.73 11.55
N LYS A 25 17.04 6.99 11.59
CA LYS A 25 17.56 8.24 11.08
C LYS A 25 17.43 8.33 9.57
N GLU A 26 17.75 7.25 8.89
CA GLU A 26 17.65 7.21 7.43
C GLU A 26 16.23 7.46 6.95
N LEU A 27 15.26 6.92 7.65
CA LEU A 27 13.86 7.09 7.28
C LEU A 27 13.22 8.34 7.84
N GLY A 28 13.95 9.10 8.64
CA GLY A 28 13.43 10.33 9.24
C GLY A 28 12.29 10.05 10.21
N LEU A 29 12.40 9.01 11.01
CA LEU A 29 11.34 8.68 11.95
C LEU A 29 11.21 9.74 13.03
N LEU A 30 9.99 9.96 13.46
CA LEU A 30 9.72 10.93 14.52
C LEU A 30 9.95 10.29 15.88
N PRO A 31 10.18 11.12 16.91
CA PRO A 31 10.33 10.59 18.26
C PRO A 31 9.11 9.75 18.62
N GLY A 32 9.35 8.58 19.17
CA GLY A 32 8.27 7.68 19.53
C GLY A 32 7.93 6.65 18.48
N GLU A 33 8.39 6.82 17.25
CA GLU A 33 8.13 5.82 16.21
C GLU A 33 9.22 4.76 16.30
N LYS A 34 8.86 3.60 16.80
CA LYS A 34 9.82 2.54 17.08
C LYS A 34 9.65 1.28 16.27
N SER A 35 8.54 1.14 15.60
CA SER A 35 8.25 -0.08 14.82
C SER A 35 7.93 0.27 13.38
N LEU A 36 8.20 -0.66 12.48
CA LEU A 36 7.90 -0.46 11.06
C LEU A 36 7.08 -1.63 10.53
N ALA A 37 6.24 -1.33 9.55
CA ALA A 37 5.59 -2.34 8.74
C ALA A 37 5.95 -2.05 7.30
N LEU A 38 6.44 -3.05 6.59
CA LEU A 38 6.82 -2.90 5.20
C LEU A 38 5.90 -3.72 4.34
N VAL A 39 5.53 -3.18 3.20
CA VAL A 39 4.70 -3.89 2.25
C VAL A 39 5.19 -3.58 0.85
N THR A 40 5.24 -4.61 0.00
CA THR A 40 5.48 -4.40 -1.42
C THR A 40 4.30 -5.00 -2.18
N SER A 41 3.96 -4.39 -3.28
CA SER A 41 2.88 -4.90 -4.12
C SER A 41 3.20 -4.63 -5.58
N ASP A 42 2.34 -5.11 -6.45
CA ASP A 42 2.55 -4.98 -7.89
C ASP A 42 1.77 -3.80 -8.48
N CYS A 43 1.17 -2.97 -7.69
CA CYS A 43 0.44 -1.82 -8.21
C CYS A 43 0.58 -0.62 -7.29
N ASP A 44 1.16 0.46 -7.79
CA ASP A 44 1.44 1.62 -6.98
C ASP A 44 0.17 2.41 -6.60
N ASP A 45 -0.75 2.59 -7.52
CA ASP A 45 -1.94 3.39 -7.21
C ASP A 45 -2.76 2.79 -6.07
N VAL A 46 -2.97 1.49 -6.13
CA VAL A 46 -3.72 0.79 -5.10
C VAL A 46 -2.97 0.86 -3.77
N THR A 47 -1.64 0.72 -3.82
CA THR A 47 -0.85 0.72 -2.60
C THR A 47 -0.80 2.08 -1.93
N TYR A 48 -0.70 3.16 -2.70
CA TYR A 48 -0.75 4.49 -2.11
C TYR A 48 -2.07 4.71 -1.39
N THR A 49 -3.18 4.28 -1.98
CA THR A 49 -4.48 4.37 -1.35
C THR A 49 -4.54 3.52 -0.09
N ALA A 50 -3.98 2.33 -0.16
CA ALA A 50 -3.99 1.40 0.97
C ALA A 50 -3.15 1.92 2.14
N LEU A 51 -2.01 2.54 1.84
CA LEU A 51 -1.19 3.14 2.88
C LEU A 51 -1.93 4.28 3.58
N ASP A 52 -2.61 5.10 2.81
CA ASP A 52 -3.39 6.19 3.38
C ASP A 52 -4.51 5.64 4.28
N GLU A 53 -5.17 4.60 3.84
CA GLU A 53 -6.24 4.01 4.63
C GLU A 53 -5.69 3.38 5.91
N ALA A 54 -4.49 2.81 5.87
CA ALA A 54 -3.88 2.25 7.05
C ALA A 54 -3.70 3.29 8.14
N THR A 55 -3.38 4.52 7.76
CA THR A 55 -3.19 5.59 8.73
C THR A 55 -4.50 6.00 9.40
N LYS A 56 -5.62 5.63 8.83
CA LYS A 56 -6.92 5.90 9.43
C LYS A 56 -7.34 4.79 10.38
N LYS A 57 -6.78 3.60 10.20
CA LYS A 57 -7.20 2.43 10.96
C LYS A 57 -6.28 2.08 12.11
N ALA A 58 -5.09 2.62 12.12
CA ALA A 58 -4.11 2.34 13.16
C ALA A 58 -3.29 3.60 13.42
N ASP A 59 -2.61 3.61 14.57
CA ASP A 59 -1.74 4.72 14.90
C ASP A 59 -0.41 4.52 14.18
N CYS A 60 -0.39 4.91 12.92
CA CYS A 60 0.81 4.78 12.11
C CYS A 60 0.87 5.90 11.09
N ARG A 61 2.04 6.10 10.52
CA ARG A 61 2.32 7.15 9.55
C ARG A 61 3.09 6.54 8.39
N VAL A 62 2.84 7.04 7.18
CA VAL A 62 3.62 6.58 6.03
C VAL A 62 5.00 7.24 6.13
N ALA A 63 6.01 6.43 6.39
CA ALA A 63 7.38 6.93 6.51
C ALA A 63 8.08 6.97 5.16
N TYR A 64 7.69 6.11 4.24
CA TYR A 64 8.33 6.05 2.94
C TYR A 64 7.43 5.30 1.97
N ALA A 65 7.39 5.76 0.74
CA ALA A 65 6.69 5.04 -0.32
C ALA A 65 7.36 5.38 -1.63
N LYS A 66 7.72 4.39 -2.40
CA LYS A 66 8.39 4.60 -3.67
C LYS A 66 8.00 3.54 -4.68
N SER A 67 7.64 4.00 -5.87
CA SER A 67 7.34 3.11 -6.96
C SER A 67 8.64 2.76 -7.69
N PHE A 68 8.77 1.50 -8.04
CA PHE A 68 9.94 1.05 -8.76
C PHE A 68 9.56 0.71 -10.20
N TYR A 69 8.67 1.47 -10.75
CA TYR A 69 8.26 1.23 -12.12
C TYR A 69 9.46 1.39 -13.02
N ALA A 70 9.87 0.32 -13.63
CA ALA A 70 11.07 0.30 -14.43
C ALA A 70 10.79 0.49 -15.91
N GLY A 71 9.59 0.81 -16.25
CA GLY A 71 9.21 0.99 -17.64
C GLY A 71 8.48 -0.23 -18.15
N ALA A 72 7.87 -0.09 -19.30
CA ALA A 72 7.02 -1.14 -19.83
C ALA A 72 7.75 -2.44 -20.06
N ALA A 73 8.99 -2.39 -20.44
CA ALA A 73 9.73 -3.59 -20.75
C ALA A 73 9.95 -4.48 -19.54
N ASN A 74 9.96 -3.89 -18.36
CA ASN A 74 10.18 -4.65 -17.15
C ASN A 74 8.95 -4.76 -16.28
N ALA A 75 7.83 -4.28 -16.76
CA ALA A 75 6.61 -4.39 -16.00
C ALA A 75 6.08 -5.81 -16.13
N ASN A 76 5.79 -6.43 -15.01
CA ASN A 76 5.31 -7.80 -15.01
C ASN A 76 3.80 -7.89 -15.00
N THR A 77 3.10 -6.79 -14.94
CA THR A 77 1.65 -6.80 -14.86
C THR A 77 1.08 -5.72 -15.75
N LYS A 78 -0.23 -5.77 -15.98
CA LYS A 78 -0.91 -4.73 -16.72
C LYS A 78 -1.12 -3.52 -15.86
N LEU A 79 -0.94 -3.66 -14.59
CA LEU A 79 -1.09 -2.57 -13.64
C LEU A 79 0.25 -1.84 -13.60
N ALA A 80 0.41 -0.83 -12.98
CA ALA A 80 1.66 -0.09 -12.93
C ALA A 80 2.77 -0.89 -12.26
N GLY A 81 3.88 -0.34 -12.07
CA GLY A 81 5.02 -1.03 -11.51
C GLY A 81 4.92 -1.36 -10.04
N GLU A 82 5.94 -1.98 -9.53
CA GLU A 82 5.99 -2.40 -8.13
C GLU A 82 6.25 -1.22 -7.22
N ILE A 83 5.85 -1.36 -5.99
CA ILE A 83 6.02 -0.29 -5.02
C ILE A 83 6.37 -0.88 -3.66
N ILE A 84 7.16 -0.15 -2.90
CA ILE A 84 7.39 -0.46 -1.51
C ILE A 84 6.77 0.67 -0.67
N GLY A 85 6.09 0.29 0.40
CA GLY A 85 5.55 1.24 1.37
C GLY A 85 6.02 0.87 2.76
N ILE A 86 6.34 1.87 3.56
CA ILE A 86 6.80 1.65 4.92
C ILE A 86 5.95 2.51 5.86
N LEU A 87 5.32 1.86 6.82
CA LEU A 87 4.54 2.54 7.85
C LEU A 87 5.36 2.57 9.13
N ALA A 88 5.38 3.71 9.80
CA ALA A 88 6.05 3.85 11.08
C ALA A 88 4.99 3.92 12.18
N ALA A 89 5.22 3.23 13.26
CA ALA A 89 4.26 3.14 14.36
C ALA A 89 4.98 3.16 15.70
N PRO A 90 4.28 3.48 16.79
CA PRO A 90 4.92 3.55 18.09
C PRO A 90 5.25 2.19 18.68
N ASN A 91 4.56 1.15 18.25
CA ASN A 91 4.78 -0.20 18.77
C ASN A 91 4.39 -1.24 17.74
N PRO A 92 4.80 -2.49 17.94
CA PRO A 92 4.50 -3.54 16.96
C PRO A 92 3.02 -3.80 16.75
N ALA A 93 2.20 -3.61 17.76
CA ALA A 93 0.76 -3.86 17.63
C ALA A 93 0.15 -2.89 16.62
N GLU A 94 0.51 -1.61 16.70
CA GLU A 94 0.01 -0.62 15.74
C GLU A 94 0.60 -0.85 14.36
N ALA A 95 1.86 -1.26 14.28
CA ALA A 95 2.47 -1.59 12.98
C ALA A 95 1.73 -2.74 12.32
N LYS A 96 1.41 -3.77 13.09
CA LYS A 96 0.66 -4.91 12.55
C LYS A 96 -0.75 -4.52 12.15
N ALA A 97 -1.42 -3.70 12.95
CA ALA A 97 -2.76 -3.25 12.62
C ALA A 97 -2.77 -2.45 11.33
N GLY A 98 -1.80 -1.55 11.16
CA GLY A 98 -1.68 -0.77 9.93
C GLY A 98 -1.37 -1.65 8.73
N LEU A 99 -0.48 -2.62 8.91
CA LEU A 99 -0.15 -3.55 7.82
C LEU A 99 -1.36 -4.38 7.42
N ALA A 100 -2.11 -4.89 8.40
CA ALA A 100 -3.29 -5.68 8.10
C ALA A 100 -4.33 -4.86 7.32
N ALA A 101 -4.54 -3.61 7.72
CA ALA A 101 -5.47 -2.74 7.00
C ALA A 101 -4.99 -2.48 5.58
N CYS A 102 -3.68 -2.26 5.42
CA CYS A 102 -3.09 -2.01 4.10
C CYS A 102 -3.25 -3.23 3.20
N VAL A 103 -2.93 -4.41 3.69
CA VAL A 103 -3.05 -5.65 2.91
C VAL A 103 -4.50 -5.90 2.51
N ASP A 104 -5.43 -5.70 3.44
CA ASP A 104 -6.84 -5.90 3.15
C ASP A 104 -7.31 -4.96 2.03
N MET A 105 -6.89 -3.71 2.08
CA MET A 105 -7.26 -2.76 1.03
C MET A 105 -6.69 -3.17 -0.32
N ILE A 106 -5.44 -3.60 -0.35
CA ILE A 106 -4.80 -3.99 -1.61
C ILE A 106 -5.48 -5.19 -2.22
N GLU A 107 -5.75 -6.19 -1.41
CA GLU A 107 -6.23 -7.46 -1.94
C GLU A 107 -7.73 -7.59 -2.04
N ASN A 108 -8.46 -6.89 -1.21
CA ASN A 108 -9.89 -7.14 -1.12
C ASN A 108 -10.80 -5.96 -1.42
N VAL A 109 -10.32 -4.75 -1.26
CA VAL A 109 -11.19 -3.58 -1.38
C VAL A 109 -10.96 -2.81 -2.67
N CYS A 110 -9.72 -2.55 -3.01
CA CYS A 110 -9.39 -1.78 -4.19
C CYS A 110 -9.12 -2.69 -5.38
N HIS A 111 -9.47 -2.26 -6.56
CA HIS A 111 -9.22 -3.03 -7.76
C HIS A 111 -9.34 -2.15 -8.98
N PHE A 112 -8.85 -2.65 -10.12
CA PHE A 112 -9.04 -2.00 -11.40
C PHE A 112 -10.14 -2.76 -12.11
N VAL A 113 -10.84 -2.09 -12.99
CA VAL A 113 -11.86 -2.71 -13.80
C VAL A 113 -11.42 -2.55 -15.25
N SER A 114 -11.46 -3.63 -16.00
CA SER A 114 -11.09 -3.59 -17.40
C SER A 114 -12.17 -2.90 -18.20
N ALA A 115 -11.78 -1.99 -19.06
CA ALA A 115 -12.71 -1.29 -19.92
C ALA A 115 -12.84 -1.97 -21.28
N ASN A 116 -12.00 -2.92 -21.57
CA ASN A 116 -12.07 -3.65 -22.84
C ASN A 116 -11.65 -5.10 -22.64
N GLU A 117 -11.83 -5.91 -23.67
CA GLU A 117 -11.65 -7.35 -23.52
C GLU A 117 -10.22 -7.79 -23.31
N ASP A 118 -9.25 -7.06 -23.81
CA ASP A 118 -7.85 -7.45 -23.67
C ASP A 118 -7.17 -6.74 -22.53
N ASP A 119 -7.91 -6.02 -21.70
CA ASP A 119 -7.39 -5.37 -20.51
C ASP A 119 -6.32 -4.32 -20.81
N THR A 120 -6.31 -3.77 -21.99
CA THR A 120 -5.34 -2.74 -22.28
C THR A 120 -5.79 -1.40 -21.71
N ILE A 121 -7.08 -1.25 -21.42
CA ILE A 121 -7.60 -0.05 -20.79
C ILE A 121 -8.27 -0.46 -19.49
N VAL A 122 -7.68 -0.10 -18.38
CA VAL A 122 -8.24 -0.40 -17.07
C VAL A 122 -8.39 0.90 -16.30
N TYR A 123 -9.34 0.95 -15.41
CA TYR A 123 -9.47 2.11 -14.56
C TYR A 123 -9.62 1.67 -13.10
N TYR A 124 -9.16 2.56 -12.23
CA TYR A 124 -9.09 2.28 -10.82
C TYR A 124 -10.48 2.41 -10.21
N ALA A 125 -10.90 1.42 -9.50
CA ALA A 125 -12.15 1.44 -8.78
C ALA A 125 -11.88 1.00 -7.36
N CYS A 126 -12.05 1.88 -6.41
CA CYS A 126 -11.83 1.55 -5.03
C CYS A 126 -13.07 1.92 -4.26
N LEU A 127 -13.49 1.00 -3.43
CA LEU A 127 -14.70 1.22 -2.73
C LEU A 127 -14.58 2.09 -1.54
N LEU A 128 -13.57 2.88 -1.51
CA LEU A 128 -13.35 3.74 -0.41
C LEU A 128 -14.40 4.76 -0.28
N TYR A 129 -15.15 4.93 -1.28
CA TYR A 129 -16.22 5.75 -1.19
C TYR A 129 -16.81 5.53 0.09
N THR A 130 -16.53 4.52 0.50
CA THR A 130 -17.00 4.13 1.66
C THR A 130 -16.87 5.10 2.64
N SER A 131 -16.07 5.85 2.56
CA SER A 131 -16.01 6.61 3.59
C SER A 131 -16.11 7.88 3.20
N PRO A 132 -17.10 8.39 3.43
CA PRO A 132 -17.13 9.70 3.74
C PRO A 132 -16.30 9.81 4.92
N SER A 133 -15.12 9.84 4.74
CA SER A 133 -14.32 9.94 5.86
C SER A 133 -14.48 11.24 6.50
N PRO A 134 -14.68 11.27 7.75
CA PRO A 134 -14.79 12.50 8.45
C PRO A 134 -13.54 13.27 8.52
N ARG A 135 -12.46 12.70 8.04
CA ARG A 135 -11.30 13.48 8.12
C ARG A 135 -11.19 14.32 6.93
N ASP A 136 -12.08 14.37 6.13
CA ASP A 136 -11.99 15.26 5.08
C ASP A 136 -11.85 16.60 5.47
#